data_a04e615444a449513a316734884cd7d9
#
_entry.id   a04e615444a449513a316734884cd7d9
#
_cell.length_a   1.000
_cell.length_b   1.000
_cell.length_c   1.000
_cell.angle_alpha   90.00
_cell.angle_beta   90.00
_cell.angle_gamma   90.00
#
_symmetry.space_group_name_H-M   'P 1'
#
loop_
_entity.id
_entity.type
_entity.pdbx_description
1 polymer ?
#
loop_
_entity_poly.entity_id
_entity_poly.type
_entity_poly.pdbx_seq_one_letter_code
_entity_poly.pdbx_strand_id
1 'polypeptide(L)'
;MEIGEISLLSIVTAVAPMALFVLLALFAPLVYRRIAGKLIEKFRPHQPQWISIILDSYLRPTTILLRAVFIYAALWVLPLELNTPTYRSVLARIMQVTAICLIAWGAWMAAPVCRLLLRSAENKLDIATNRTMGRFFENIFRAVVGVVAGIAVLDALGIPVTGLLTGAGVAGIGITLAAQSTMTNLIAGVALVLEHPFGIGDYVILGSYEGTVEDISFRSTRIRTPDHAVITVENSKVCGEYIQNVADRTNRLWQFTIGVTYDIPREKVETLCADLKELLSADAQISSDAMTVTLNEFSASSMDILVRCYVTAVDYTGYLQLKSRMNLAIMDLMKRD
;
A
#
# COMPACT_ATOMS: atom_id res chain seq x y z
N MET A 1 31.71 -74.07 8.09
CA MET A 1 31.16 -73.02 8.91
C MET A 1 32.28 -72.07 9.28
N GLU A 2 32.69 -71.21 8.33
CA GLU A 2 33.72 -70.19 8.57
C GLU A 2 33.09 -69.00 9.26
N ILE A 3 33.33 -68.87 10.54
CA ILE A 3 33.08 -67.62 11.25
C ILE A 3 34.18 -66.68 10.76
N GLY A 4 33.86 -65.87 9.73
CA GLY A 4 34.80 -64.92 9.14
C GLY A 4 35.38 -64.04 10.23
N GLU A 5 36.69 -63.93 10.33
CA GLU A 5 37.42 -62.95 11.10
C GLU A 5 36.94 -61.55 10.69
N ILE A 6 36.01 -60.98 11.47
CA ILE A 6 35.72 -59.58 11.38
C ILE A 6 36.97 -58.85 11.83
N SER A 7 37.77 -58.39 10.88
CA SER A 7 39.00 -57.70 11.20
C SER A 7 38.72 -56.47 12.04
N LEU A 8 39.43 -56.25 13.13
CA LEU A 8 39.38 -55.07 13.98
C LEU A 8 39.38 -53.80 13.13
N LEU A 9 40.03 -53.80 12.00
CA LEU A 9 40.13 -52.72 11.04
C LEU A 9 38.77 -52.42 10.37
N SER A 10 37.94 -53.44 10.02
CA SER A 10 36.63 -53.26 9.41
C SER A 10 35.60 -52.72 10.40
N ILE A 11 35.71 -53.13 11.67
CA ILE A 11 34.86 -52.57 12.74
C ILE A 11 35.22 -51.07 12.98
N VAL A 12 36.50 -50.75 13.04
CA VAL A 12 36.96 -49.37 13.27
C VAL A 12 36.58 -48.46 12.11
N THR A 13 36.75 -48.89 10.85
CA THR A 13 36.36 -48.08 9.67
C THR A 13 34.86 -47.88 9.55
N ALA A 14 34.05 -48.75 10.09
CA ALA A 14 32.59 -48.65 10.06
C ALA A 14 32.02 -47.83 11.26
N VAL A 15 32.62 -47.93 12.44
CA VAL A 15 32.14 -47.26 13.67
C VAL A 15 32.73 -45.86 13.84
N ALA A 16 33.96 -45.62 13.36
CA ALA A 16 34.62 -44.32 13.52
C ALA A 16 33.80 -43.12 12.92
N PRO A 17 33.27 -43.18 11.69
CA PRO A 17 32.46 -42.07 11.15
C PRO A 17 31.15 -41.86 11.91
N MET A 18 30.51 -42.92 12.39
CA MET A 18 29.33 -42.84 13.22
C MET A 18 29.62 -42.13 14.57
N ALA A 19 30.72 -42.55 15.24
CA ALA A 19 31.16 -41.90 16.49
C ALA A 19 31.47 -40.41 16.28
N LEU A 20 32.10 -40.08 15.15
CA LEU A 20 32.36 -38.68 14.77
C LEU A 20 31.06 -37.87 14.63
N PHE A 21 30.06 -38.40 13.92
CA PHE A 21 28.77 -37.71 13.77
C PHE A 21 28.03 -37.58 15.10
N VAL A 22 28.09 -38.55 15.98
CA VAL A 22 27.52 -38.47 17.34
C VAL A 22 28.22 -37.40 18.17
N LEU A 23 29.55 -37.32 18.11
CA LEU A 23 30.30 -36.24 18.75
C LEU A 23 29.94 -34.87 18.18
N LEU A 24 29.82 -34.76 16.86
CA LEU A 24 29.36 -33.52 16.22
C LEU A 24 27.92 -33.14 16.63
N ALA A 25 27.03 -34.12 16.78
CA ALA A 25 25.66 -33.88 17.27
C ALA A 25 25.63 -33.31 18.70
N LEU A 26 26.63 -33.62 19.52
CA LEU A 26 26.75 -33.09 20.89
C LEU A 26 27.40 -31.70 20.90
N PHE A 27 28.51 -31.52 20.19
CA PHE A 27 29.35 -30.33 20.29
C PHE A 27 28.95 -29.22 19.30
N ALA A 28 28.59 -29.52 18.05
CA ALA A 28 28.27 -28.51 17.04
C ALA A 28 27.08 -27.61 17.43
N PRO A 29 25.95 -28.12 17.98
CA PRO A 29 24.86 -27.26 18.44
C PRO A 29 25.24 -26.32 19.60
N LEU A 30 26.13 -26.76 20.48
CA LEU A 30 26.63 -25.95 21.59
C LEU A 30 27.51 -24.79 21.09
N VAL A 31 28.41 -25.10 20.16
CA VAL A 31 29.28 -24.11 19.50
C VAL A 31 28.42 -23.11 18.69
N TYR A 32 27.50 -23.64 17.87
CA TYR A 32 26.56 -22.82 17.09
C TYR A 32 25.80 -21.87 17.99
N ARG A 33 25.16 -22.35 19.07
CA ARG A 33 24.39 -21.52 20.00
C ARG A 33 25.23 -20.40 20.63
N ARG A 34 26.50 -20.70 20.99
CA ARG A 34 27.42 -19.70 21.55
C ARG A 34 27.84 -18.67 20.51
N ILE A 35 28.19 -19.09 19.30
CA ILE A 35 28.63 -18.21 18.23
C ILE A 35 27.45 -17.35 17.72
N ALA A 36 26.34 -17.98 17.38
CA ALA A 36 25.15 -17.29 16.88
C ALA A 36 24.56 -16.33 17.94
N GLY A 37 24.50 -16.74 19.21
CA GLY A 37 24.07 -15.88 20.30
C GLY A 37 24.95 -14.64 20.44
N LYS A 38 26.27 -14.77 20.45
CA LYS A 38 27.21 -13.64 20.52
C LYS A 38 27.14 -12.74 19.29
N LEU A 39 26.96 -13.32 18.10
CA LEU A 39 26.76 -12.57 16.86
C LEU A 39 25.48 -11.74 16.91
N ILE A 40 24.37 -12.35 17.33
CA ILE A 40 23.08 -11.68 17.49
C ILE A 40 23.20 -10.52 18.50
N GLU A 41 23.81 -10.73 19.65
CA GLU A 41 24.04 -9.68 20.64
C GLU A 41 24.92 -8.55 20.12
N LYS A 42 25.99 -8.87 19.36
CA LYS A 42 26.90 -7.88 18.78
C LYS A 42 26.23 -7.02 17.72
N PHE A 43 25.35 -7.58 16.90
CA PHE A 43 24.66 -6.87 15.84
C PHE A 43 23.32 -6.23 16.27
N ARG A 44 22.78 -6.61 17.41
CA ARG A 44 21.51 -6.09 17.95
C ARG A 44 21.39 -4.56 17.96
N PRO A 45 22.42 -3.77 18.34
CA PRO A 45 22.31 -2.31 18.33
C PRO A 45 22.28 -1.70 16.91
N HIS A 46 22.71 -2.42 15.88
CA HIS A 46 22.82 -1.94 14.51
C HIS A 46 21.69 -2.45 13.61
N GLN A 47 20.80 -3.33 14.11
CA GLN A 47 19.75 -3.95 13.32
C GLN A 47 18.35 -3.46 13.73
N PRO A 48 17.40 -3.39 12.78
CA PRO A 48 16.01 -3.18 13.10
C PRO A 48 15.49 -4.25 14.07
N GLN A 49 14.63 -3.88 15.01
CA GLN A 49 14.10 -4.78 16.05
C GLN A 49 13.43 -6.05 15.48
N TRP A 50 12.83 -5.98 14.28
CA TRP A 50 12.18 -7.13 13.65
C TRP A 50 13.19 -8.22 13.23
N ILE A 51 14.39 -7.85 12.81
CA ILE A 51 15.46 -8.82 12.49
C ILE A 51 15.90 -9.56 13.74
N SER A 52 16.07 -8.84 14.87
CA SER A 52 16.48 -9.49 16.12
C SER A 52 15.44 -10.50 16.62
N ILE A 53 14.14 -10.21 16.46
CA ILE A 53 13.07 -11.16 16.82
C ILE A 53 13.14 -12.42 15.94
N ILE A 54 13.34 -12.28 14.65
CA ILE A 54 13.46 -13.42 13.73
C ILE A 54 14.68 -14.29 14.14
N LEU A 55 15.83 -13.66 14.30
CA LEU A 55 17.07 -14.37 14.69
C LEU A 55 16.92 -15.09 16.03
N ASP A 56 16.39 -14.43 17.04
CA ASP A 56 16.13 -15.04 18.35
C ASP A 56 15.11 -16.18 18.27
N SER A 57 14.08 -16.06 17.43
CA SER A 57 13.04 -17.09 17.23
C SER A 57 13.60 -18.36 16.59
N TYR A 58 14.54 -18.22 15.67
CA TYR A 58 15.15 -19.36 14.97
C TYR A 58 16.36 -19.97 15.70
N LEU A 59 16.92 -19.31 16.71
CA LEU A 59 18.12 -19.80 17.41
C LEU A 59 17.92 -21.19 18.04
N ARG A 60 16.79 -21.42 18.71
CA ARG A 60 16.45 -22.73 19.31
C ARG A 60 16.09 -23.79 18.27
N PRO A 61 15.16 -23.55 17.33
CA PRO A 61 14.84 -24.53 16.29
C PRO A 61 16.06 -24.96 15.48
N THR A 62 16.93 -24.01 15.10
CA THR A 62 18.13 -24.30 14.31
C THR A 62 19.17 -25.16 15.10
N THR A 63 19.32 -24.91 16.41
CA THR A 63 20.20 -25.76 17.24
C THR A 63 19.69 -27.20 17.32
N ILE A 64 18.38 -27.40 17.40
CA ILE A 64 17.77 -28.73 17.44
C ILE A 64 17.85 -29.37 16.05
N LEU A 65 17.62 -28.61 14.97
CA LEU A 65 17.75 -29.07 13.60
C LEU A 65 19.18 -29.55 13.31
N LEU A 66 20.20 -28.79 13.72
CA LEU A 66 21.60 -29.16 13.55
C LEU A 66 21.91 -30.46 14.27
N ARG A 67 21.40 -30.65 15.49
CA ARG A 67 21.53 -31.91 16.22
C ARG A 67 20.88 -33.08 15.48
N ALA A 68 19.64 -32.86 15.00
CA ALA A 68 18.89 -33.86 14.25
C ALA A 68 19.59 -34.25 12.95
N VAL A 69 20.22 -33.31 12.24
CA VAL A 69 21.01 -33.59 11.02
C VAL A 69 22.19 -34.45 11.30
N PHE A 70 22.94 -34.19 12.37
CA PHE A 70 24.10 -35.02 12.72
C PHE A 70 23.69 -36.42 13.23
N ILE A 71 22.60 -36.54 13.99
CA ILE A 71 22.04 -37.83 14.38
C ILE A 71 21.59 -38.62 13.13
N TYR A 72 20.90 -37.95 12.21
CA TYR A 72 20.49 -38.52 10.93
C TYR A 72 21.72 -39.04 10.15
N ALA A 73 22.77 -38.23 10.04
CA ALA A 73 24.00 -38.63 9.36
C ALA A 73 24.68 -39.84 10.04
N ALA A 74 24.68 -39.88 11.38
CA ALA A 74 25.18 -41.02 12.13
C ALA A 74 24.38 -42.30 11.83
N LEU A 75 23.06 -42.21 11.79
CA LEU A 75 22.17 -43.33 11.47
C LEU A 75 22.26 -43.75 10.00
N TRP A 76 22.55 -42.82 9.08
CA TRP A 76 22.72 -43.11 7.66
C TRP A 76 23.99 -43.90 7.36
N VAL A 77 25.06 -43.69 8.14
CA VAL A 77 26.38 -44.36 8.00
C VAL A 77 26.40 -45.67 8.77
N LEU A 78 25.36 -46.05 9.48
CA LEU A 78 25.31 -47.25 10.30
C LEU A 78 25.59 -48.53 9.45
N PRO A 79 26.66 -49.27 9.74
CA PRO A 79 27.08 -50.44 8.95
C PRO A 79 26.31 -51.70 9.36
N LEU A 80 25.00 -51.69 9.26
CA LEU A 80 24.17 -52.84 9.60
C LEU A 80 23.56 -53.44 8.35
N GLU A 81 23.37 -54.76 8.36
CA GLU A 81 22.51 -55.46 7.39
C GLU A 81 21.07 -54.88 7.32
N LEU A 82 20.73 -54.08 8.32
CA LEU A 82 19.49 -53.29 8.42
C LEU A 82 19.40 -52.08 7.46
N ASN A 83 20.49 -51.70 6.77
CA ASN A 83 20.51 -50.54 5.87
C ASN A 83 19.79 -50.82 4.53
N THR A 84 18.56 -51.29 4.64
CA THR A 84 17.69 -51.60 3.53
C THR A 84 17.11 -50.28 2.91
N PRO A 85 16.67 -50.30 1.64
CA PRO A 85 16.00 -49.17 1.01
C PRO A 85 14.82 -48.64 1.83
N THR A 86 14.10 -49.55 2.50
CA THR A 86 12.97 -49.23 3.39
C THR A 86 13.41 -48.43 4.60
N TYR A 87 14.50 -48.86 5.28
CA TYR A 87 15.05 -48.12 6.42
C TYR A 87 15.46 -46.69 6.03
N ARG A 88 16.16 -46.52 4.91
CA ARG A 88 16.57 -45.20 4.42
C ARG A 88 15.39 -44.31 4.09
N SER A 89 14.32 -44.84 3.49
CA SER A 89 13.11 -44.07 3.17
C SER A 89 12.38 -43.62 4.44
N VAL A 90 12.27 -44.48 5.45
CA VAL A 90 11.67 -44.12 6.74
C VAL A 90 12.49 -43.04 7.47
N LEU A 91 13.80 -43.23 7.51
CA LEU A 91 14.73 -42.29 8.14
C LEU A 91 14.68 -40.91 7.46
N ALA A 92 14.62 -40.87 6.13
CA ALA A 92 14.47 -39.64 5.35
C ALA A 92 13.15 -38.94 5.65
N ARG A 93 12.03 -39.67 5.74
CA ARG A 93 10.72 -39.13 6.11
C ARG A 93 10.72 -38.53 7.52
N ILE A 94 11.30 -39.23 8.49
CA ILE A 94 11.42 -38.71 9.87
C ILE A 94 12.23 -37.43 9.89
N MET A 95 13.33 -37.34 9.16
CA MET A 95 14.16 -36.15 9.07
C MET A 95 13.39 -34.99 8.40
N GLN A 96 12.66 -35.28 7.31
CA GLN A 96 11.86 -34.31 6.59
C GLN A 96 10.75 -33.72 7.51
N VAL A 97 10.00 -34.57 8.21
CA VAL A 97 8.97 -34.13 9.17
C VAL A 97 9.60 -33.31 10.30
N THR A 98 10.74 -33.76 10.85
CA THR A 98 11.45 -33.03 11.89
C THR A 98 11.89 -31.65 11.42
N ALA A 99 12.43 -31.53 10.20
CA ALA A 99 12.84 -30.27 9.62
C ALA A 99 11.65 -29.32 9.42
N ILE A 100 10.52 -29.81 8.86
CA ILE A 100 9.31 -29.03 8.68
C ILE A 100 8.79 -28.51 10.02
N CYS A 101 8.67 -29.38 11.03
CA CYS A 101 8.20 -28.99 12.36
C CYS A 101 9.09 -27.93 13.02
N LEU A 102 10.42 -28.04 12.88
CA LEU A 102 11.36 -27.09 13.48
C LEU A 102 11.35 -25.74 12.76
N ILE A 103 11.25 -25.75 11.43
CA ILE A 103 11.10 -24.51 10.64
C ILE A 103 9.78 -23.81 10.99
N ALA A 104 8.68 -24.57 11.03
CA ALA A 104 7.36 -24.06 11.41
C ALA A 104 7.36 -23.51 12.84
N TRP A 105 8.04 -24.19 13.78
CA TRP A 105 8.18 -23.70 15.14
C TRP A 105 8.93 -22.37 15.20
N GLY A 106 10.03 -22.23 14.44
CA GLY A 106 10.75 -20.96 14.32
C GLY A 106 9.87 -19.84 13.77
N ALA A 107 9.10 -20.11 12.70
CA ALA A 107 8.14 -19.17 12.13
C ALA A 107 7.02 -18.81 13.12
N TRP A 108 6.49 -19.79 13.87
CA TRP A 108 5.49 -19.56 14.90
C TRP A 108 5.99 -18.63 16.01
N MET A 109 7.24 -18.81 16.43
CA MET A 109 7.87 -17.93 17.43
C MET A 109 8.20 -16.55 16.89
N ALA A 110 8.38 -16.40 15.56
CA ALA A 110 8.62 -15.11 14.90
C ALA A 110 7.33 -14.28 14.67
N ALA A 111 6.15 -14.83 14.94
CA ALA A 111 4.86 -14.14 14.78
C ALA A 111 4.79 -12.73 15.42
N PRO A 112 5.44 -12.41 16.57
CA PRO A 112 5.44 -11.06 17.14
C PRO A 112 6.04 -9.99 16.22
N VAL A 113 6.78 -10.37 15.16
CA VAL A 113 7.28 -9.45 14.13
C VAL A 113 6.13 -8.68 13.47
N CYS A 114 4.99 -9.33 13.24
CA CYS A 114 3.81 -8.69 12.67
C CYS A 114 3.36 -7.48 13.50
N ARG A 115 3.37 -7.61 14.83
CA ARG A 115 3.01 -6.52 15.75
C ARG A 115 4.02 -5.37 15.72
N LEU A 116 5.29 -5.71 15.57
CA LEU A 116 6.35 -4.70 15.54
C LEU A 116 6.36 -3.91 14.23
N LEU A 117 6.12 -4.58 13.11
CA LEU A 117 5.98 -3.93 11.80
C LEU A 117 4.80 -2.96 11.78
N LEU A 118 3.66 -3.36 12.37
CA LEU A 118 2.49 -2.48 12.49
C LEU A 118 2.80 -1.24 13.35
N ARG A 119 3.50 -1.40 14.48
CA ARG A 119 3.92 -0.26 15.31
C ARG A 119 4.90 0.67 14.59
N SER A 120 5.80 0.11 13.79
CA SER A 120 6.72 0.93 12.99
C SER A 120 6.00 1.73 11.91
N ALA A 121 4.92 1.19 11.34
CA ALA A 121 4.04 1.88 10.41
C ALA A 121 3.19 2.96 11.13
N GLU A 122 2.69 2.69 12.34
CA GLU A 122 1.97 3.64 13.20
C GLU A 122 2.78 4.92 13.45
N ASN A 123 4.05 4.76 13.85
CA ASN A 123 4.94 5.89 14.13
C ASN A 123 5.30 6.74 12.90
N LYS A 124 5.19 6.16 11.68
CA LYS A 124 5.51 6.87 10.43
C LYS A 124 4.29 7.50 9.76
N LEU A 125 3.11 6.97 10.01
CA LEU A 125 1.90 7.30 9.26
C LEU A 125 0.79 7.92 10.14
N ASP A 126 1.09 8.18 11.42
CA ASP A 126 0.15 8.77 12.42
C ASP A 126 -1.21 8.03 12.50
N ILE A 127 -1.17 6.72 12.29
CA ILE A 127 -2.37 5.86 12.33
C ILE A 127 -2.51 5.31 13.74
N ALA A 128 -3.60 5.67 14.43
CA ALA A 128 -3.94 5.11 15.74
C ALA A 128 -4.23 3.60 15.63
N THR A 129 -3.18 2.77 15.70
CA THR A 129 -3.31 1.31 15.63
C THR A 129 -3.68 0.75 17.00
N ASN A 130 -4.84 0.18 17.09
CA ASN A 130 -5.32 -0.44 18.33
C ASN A 130 -4.48 -1.69 18.64
N ARG A 131 -4.06 -1.90 19.90
CA ARG A 131 -3.30 -3.09 20.36
C ARG A 131 -3.95 -4.42 19.94
N THR A 132 -5.26 -4.42 19.75
CA THR A 132 -6.06 -5.56 19.29
C THR A 132 -5.71 -5.96 17.86
N MET A 133 -5.42 -5.00 16.99
CA MET A 133 -5.09 -5.24 15.58
C MET A 133 -3.76 -5.98 15.42
N GLY A 134 -2.75 -5.64 16.21
CA GLY A 134 -1.47 -6.34 16.21
C GLY A 134 -1.59 -7.81 16.61
N ARG A 135 -2.42 -8.13 17.62
CA ARG A 135 -2.69 -9.52 18.01
C ARG A 135 -3.48 -10.29 16.96
N PHE A 136 -4.40 -9.61 16.27
CA PHE A 136 -5.18 -10.22 15.19
C PHE A 136 -4.27 -10.69 14.03
N PHE A 137 -3.36 -9.85 13.55
CA PHE A 137 -2.41 -10.23 12.50
C PHE A 137 -1.42 -11.31 12.97
N GLU A 138 -0.96 -11.26 14.21
CA GLU A 138 -0.13 -12.30 14.81
C GLU A 138 -0.84 -13.67 14.81
N ASN A 139 -2.11 -13.71 15.16
CA ASN A 139 -2.91 -14.93 15.16
C ASN A 139 -3.19 -15.46 13.75
N ILE A 140 -3.47 -14.58 12.79
CA ILE A 140 -3.62 -14.96 11.38
C ILE A 140 -2.31 -15.59 10.88
N PHE A 141 -1.17 -14.95 11.14
CA PHE A 141 0.13 -15.48 10.73
C PHE A 141 0.39 -16.87 11.31
N ARG A 142 0.11 -17.06 12.60
CA ARG A 142 0.20 -18.38 13.26
C ARG A 142 -0.73 -19.41 12.63
N ALA A 143 -1.97 -19.04 12.34
CA ALA A 143 -2.93 -19.94 11.69
C ALA A 143 -2.41 -20.38 10.31
N VAL A 144 -1.91 -19.45 9.49
CA VAL A 144 -1.33 -19.75 8.18
C VAL A 144 -0.11 -20.68 8.32
N VAL A 145 0.82 -20.37 9.22
CA VAL A 145 1.98 -21.23 9.48
C VAL A 145 1.55 -22.64 9.90
N GLY A 146 0.54 -22.74 10.77
CA GLY A 146 0.01 -24.02 11.22
C GLY A 146 -0.60 -24.86 10.10
N VAL A 147 -1.41 -24.22 9.24
CA VAL A 147 -2.03 -24.90 8.10
C VAL A 147 -0.99 -25.36 7.09
N VAL A 148 -0.05 -24.49 6.70
CA VAL A 148 1.02 -24.82 5.74
C VAL A 148 1.91 -25.93 6.28
N ALA A 149 2.33 -25.84 7.55
CA ALA A 149 3.14 -26.86 8.19
C ALA A 149 2.39 -28.21 8.29
N GLY A 150 1.10 -28.17 8.64
CA GLY A 150 0.26 -29.36 8.71
C GLY A 150 0.17 -30.08 7.35
N ILE A 151 -0.10 -29.35 6.28
CA ILE A 151 -0.13 -29.90 4.91
C ILE A 151 1.24 -30.48 4.54
N ALA A 152 2.33 -29.76 4.81
CA ALA A 152 3.69 -30.21 4.49
C ALA A 152 4.09 -31.47 5.28
N VAL A 153 3.65 -31.63 6.53
CA VAL A 153 3.89 -32.83 7.33
C VAL A 153 3.10 -34.01 6.77
N LEU A 154 1.83 -33.81 6.39
CA LEU A 154 1.02 -34.87 5.76
C LEU A 154 1.65 -35.37 4.45
N ASP A 155 2.13 -34.45 3.62
CA ASP A 155 2.85 -34.78 2.37
C ASP A 155 4.13 -35.58 2.67
N ALA A 156 4.94 -35.14 3.63
CA ALA A 156 6.17 -35.84 4.05
C ALA A 156 5.89 -37.26 4.58
N LEU A 157 4.73 -37.49 5.17
CA LEU A 157 4.27 -38.81 5.63
C LEU A 157 3.75 -39.68 4.48
N GLY A 158 3.61 -39.13 3.26
CA GLY A 158 3.12 -39.82 2.08
C GLY A 158 1.58 -39.86 1.99
N ILE A 159 0.88 -39.03 2.73
CA ILE A 159 -0.57 -38.88 2.62
C ILE A 159 -0.88 -37.94 1.44
N PRO A 160 -1.77 -38.31 0.53
CA PRO A 160 -2.06 -37.48 -0.64
C PRO A 160 -2.72 -36.15 -0.23
N VAL A 161 -2.00 -35.02 -0.40
CA VAL A 161 -2.46 -33.67 -0.01
C VAL A 161 -3.11 -32.91 -1.15
N THR A 162 -3.20 -33.49 -2.36
CA THR A 162 -3.76 -32.83 -3.56
C THR A 162 -5.15 -32.23 -3.31
N GLY A 163 -6.03 -32.98 -2.64
CA GLY A 163 -7.37 -32.49 -2.28
C GLY A 163 -7.34 -31.30 -1.32
N LEU A 164 -6.43 -31.31 -0.35
CA LEU A 164 -6.23 -30.20 0.59
C LEU A 164 -5.69 -28.95 -0.12
N LEU A 165 -4.71 -29.12 -1.00
CA LEU A 165 -4.14 -28.02 -1.79
C LEU A 165 -5.18 -27.43 -2.75
N THR A 166 -5.95 -28.27 -3.43
CA THR A 166 -7.04 -27.82 -4.30
C THR A 166 -8.10 -27.06 -3.51
N GLY A 167 -8.53 -27.59 -2.36
CA GLY A 167 -9.49 -26.91 -1.49
C GLY A 167 -8.96 -25.59 -0.94
N ALA A 168 -7.70 -25.55 -0.51
CA ALA A 168 -7.03 -24.32 -0.07
C ALA A 168 -6.91 -23.30 -1.20
N GLY A 169 -6.65 -23.75 -2.43
CA GLY A 169 -6.61 -22.90 -3.63
C GLY A 169 -7.97 -22.24 -3.91
N VAL A 170 -9.06 -23.02 -3.88
CA VAL A 170 -10.43 -22.51 -4.07
C VAL A 170 -10.80 -21.52 -2.93
N ALA A 171 -10.49 -21.86 -1.69
CA ALA A 171 -10.69 -20.97 -0.55
C ALA A 171 -9.86 -19.66 -0.70
N GLY A 172 -8.63 -19.76 -1.21
CA GLY A 172 -7.78 -18.62 -1.52
C GLY A 172 -8.39 -17.67 -2.54
N ILE A 173 -9.00 -18.20 -3.61
CA ILE A 173 -9.75 -17.40 -4.60
C ILE A 173 -10.90 -16.66 -3.90
N GLY A 174 -11.69 -17.36 -3.08
CA GLY A 174 -12.78 -16.76 -2.32
C GLY A 174 -12.32 -15.61 -1.42
N ILE A 175 -11.21 -15.79 -0.70
CA ILE A 175 -10.62 -14.75 0.16
C ILE A 175 -10.11 -13.57 -0.70
N THR A 176 -9.48 -13.84 -1.84
CA THR A 176 -8.98 -12.80 -2.76
C THR A 176 -10.12 -11.94 -3.29
N LEU A 177 -11.22 -12.57 -3.74
CA LEU A 177 -12.40 -11.86 -4.20
C LEU A 177 -13.04 -11.03 -3.09
N ALA A 178 -13.10 -11.56 -1.87
CA ALA A 178 -13.61 -10.81 -0.70
C ALA A 178 -12.73 -9.60 -0.32
N ALA A 179 -11.42 -9.69 -0.53
CA ALA A 179 -10.45 -8.63 -0.24
C ALA A 179 -10.22 -7.65 -1.40
N GLN A 180 -10.74 -7.92 -2.60
CA GLN A 180 -10.47 -7.18 -3.82
C GLN A 180 -10.72 -5.68 -3.70
N SER A 181 -11.88 -5.28 -3.18
CA SER A 181 -12.22 -3.85 -2.98
C SER A 181 -11.22 -3.14 -2.08
N THR A 182 -10.82 -3.78 -0.97
CA THR A 182 -9.82 -3.20 -0.06
C THR A 182 -8.47 -3.02 -0.75
N MET A 183 -8.03 -4.02 -1.51
CA MET A 183 -6.76 -3.96 -2.24
C MET A 183 -6.77 -2.86 -3.31
N THR A 184 -7.87 -2.73 -4.07
CA THR A 184 -8.04 -1.67 -5.07
C THR A 184 -7.95 -0.29 -4.43
N ASN A 185 -8.60 -0.09 -3.28
CA ASN A 185 -8.54 1.18 -2.56
C ASN A 185 -7.14 1.50 -2.01
N LEU A 186 -6.40 0.50 -1.54
CA LEU A 186 -5.01 0.67 -1.11
C LEU A 186 -4.11 1.10 -2.26
N ILE A 187 -4.20 0.43 -3.41
CA ILE A 187 -3.42 0.75 -4.61
C ILE A 187 -3.75 2.17 -5.08
N ALA A 188 -5.04 2.52 -5.14
CA ALA A 188 -5.48 3.87 -5.49
C ALA A 188 -4.96 4.93 -4.50
N GLY A 189 -4.97 4.65 -3.19
CA GLY A 189 -4.40 5.54 -2.19
C GLY A 189 -2.89 5.78 -2.38
N VAL A 190 -2.15 4.73 -2.72
CA VAL A 190 -0.72 4.85 -3.05
C VAL A 190 -0.52 5.68 -4.32
N ALA A 191 -1.35 5.47 -5.36
CA ALA A 191 -1.28 6.25 -6.59
C ALA A 191 -1.54 7.74 -6.33
N LEU A 192 -2.58 8.10 -5.55
CA LEU A 192 -2.86 9.48 -5.16
C LEU A 192 -1.68 10.15 -4.45
N VAL A 193 -1.00 9.42 -3.58
CA VAL A 193 0.18 9.94 -2.86
C VAL A 193 1.40 10.08 -3.78
N LEU A 194 1.57 9.23 -4.77
CA LEU A 194 2.72 9.29 -5.69
C LEU A 194 2.53 10.31 -6.81
N GLU A 195 1.32 10.37 -7.40
CA GLU A 195 1.02 11.25 -8.53
C GLU A 195 0.67 12.68 -8.11
N HIS A 196 0.23 12.87 -6.86
CA HIS A 196 -0.14 14.17 -6.28
C HIS A 196 -1.08 15.02 -7.18
N PRO A 197 -2.19 14.49 -7.68
CA PRO A 197 -3.10 15.27 -8.49
C PRO A 197 -3.74 16.43 -7.70
N PHE A 198 -3.76 16.32 -6.38
CA PHE A 198 -4.14 17.36 -5.42
C PHE A 198 -3.47 17.08 -4.06
N GLY A 199 -3.36 18.11 -3.24
CA GLY A 199 -2.82 18.05 -1.88
C GLY A 199 -3.89 18.23 -0.80
N ILE A 200 -3.49 17.99 0.46
CA ILE A 200 -4.32 18.34 1.63
C ILE A 200 -4.43 19.87 1.68
N GLY A 201 -5.65 20.38 1.79
CA GLY A 201 -5.96 21.80 1.77
C GLY A 201 -6.47 22.30 0.40
N ASP A 202 -6.28 21.53 -0.66
CA ASP A 202 -6.77 21.92 -1.99
C ASP A 202 -8.29 21.80 -2.07
N TYR A 203 -8.90 22.76 -2.77
CA TYR A 203 -10.30 22.68 -3.16
C TYR A 203 -10.42 21.92 -4.47
N VAL A 204 -11.11 20.78 -4.43
CA VAL A 204 -11.27 19.86 -5.56
C VAL A 204 -12.73 19.59 -5.89
N ILE A 205 -12.97 19.23 -7.15
CA ILE A 205 -14.25 18.70 -7.62
C ILE A 205 -13.97 17.26 -8.07
N LEU A 206 -14.64 16.30 -7.42
CA LEU A 206 -14.51 14.86 -7.65
C LEU A 206 -15.87 14.31 -8.05
N GLY A 207 -16.10 14.15 -9.34
CA GLY A 207 -17.41 13.76 -9.86
C GLY A 207 -18.51 14.72 -9.42
N SER A 208 -19.43 14.27 -8.57
CA SER A 208 -20.55 15.07 -8.02
C SER A 208 -20.23 15.76 -6.69
N TYR A 209 -19.05 15.54 -6.13
CA TYR A 209 -18.67 16.11 -4.83
C TYR A 209 -17.63 17.20 -5.01
N GLU A 210 -17.79 18.29 -4.25
CA GLU A 210 -16.81 19.38 -4.21
C GLU A 210 -16.47 19.76 -2.78
N GLY A 211 -15.26 20.26 -2.57
CA GLY A 211 -14.81 20.72 -1.27
C GLY A 211 -13.31 20.72 -1.08
N THR A 212 -12.90 21.02 0.14
CA THR A 212 -11.49 21.05 0.54
C THR A 212 -11.04 19.68 1.04
N VAL A 213 -9.92 19.17 0.54
CA VAL A 213 -9.31 17.92 0.99
C VAL A 213 -8.78 18.09 2.39
N GLU A 214 -9.27 17.29 3.35
CA GLU A 214 -8.80 17.30 4.75
C GLU A 214 -7.74 16.26 5.03
N ASP A 215 -7.93 15.07 4.45
CA ASP A 215 -7.05 13.92 4.72
C ASP A 215 -7.09 12.93 3.56
N ILE A 216 -5.94 12.31 3.30
CA ILE A 216 -5.79 11.21 2.35
C ILE A 216 -5.29 10.01 3.12
N SER A 217 -6.20 9.11 3.47
CA SER A 217 -5.90 7.88 4.20
C SER A 217 -5.66 6.72 3.24
N PHE A 218 -5.23 5.56 3.75
CA PHE A 218 -4.93 4.36 2.94
C PHE A 218 -6.07 3.93 2.01
N ARG A 219 -7.32 4.08 2.43
CA ARG A 219 -8.50 3.54 1.76
C ARG A 219 -9.43 4.61 1.23
N SER A 220 -9.38 5.79 1.80
CA SER A 220 -10.37 6.85 1.56
C SER A 220 -9.75 8.23 1.70
N THR A 221 -10.29 9.18 0.94
CA THR A 221 -10.02 10.61 1.00
C THR A 221 -11.19 11.30 1.69
N ARG A 222 -10.90 12.20 2.63
CA ARG A 222 -11.90 13.01 3.35
C ARG A 222 -11.93 14.41 2.77
N ILE A 223 -13.13 14.86 2.45
CA ILE A 223 -13.37 16.15 1.82
C ILE A 223 -14.39 16.91 2.67
N ARG A 224 -14.09 18.16 2.99
CA ARG A 224 -15.03 19.09 3.62
C ARG A 224 -15.76 19.89 2.57
N THR A 225 -17.07 19.67 2.49
CA THR A 225 -17.95 20.39 1.57
C THR A 225 -18.13 21.84 1.97
N PRO A 226 -18.64 22.71 1.05
CA PRO A 226 -18.98 24.11 1.39
C PRO A 226 -19.97 24.25 2.55
N ASP A 227 -20.84 23.25 2.76
CA ASP A 227 -21.78 23.19 3.90
C ASP A 227 -21.12 22.77 5.22
N HIS A 228 -19.77 22.68 5.26
CA HIS A 228 -18.99 22.19 6.39
C HIS A 228 -19.24 20.73 6.78
N ALA A 229 -19.94 19.94 5.96
CA ALA A 229 -20.04 18.50 6.14
C ALA A 229 -18.73 17.80 5.68
N VAL A 230 -18.44 16.64 6.26
CA VAL A 230 -17.30 15.82 5.84
C VAL A 230 -17.80 14.62 5.06
N ILE A 231 -17.36 14.50 3.83
CA ILE A 231 -17.59 13.34 2.98
C ILE A 231 -16.34 12.48 2.96
N THR A 232 -16.53 11.16 3.10
CA THR A 232 -15.45 10.18 2.97
C THR A 232 -15.66 9.41 1.66
N VAL A 233 -14.77 9.60 0.71
CA VAL A 233 -14.81 8.98 -0.62
C VAL A 233 -13.76 7.87 -0.68
N GLU A 234 -14.12 6.71 -1.22
CA GLU A 234 -13.16 5.62 -1.45
C GLU A 234 -12.11 6.03 -2.49
N ASN A 235 -10.82 5.75 -2.22
CA ASN A 235 -9.73 6.17 -3.10
C ASN A 235 -9.87 5.61 -4.53
N SER A 236 -10.41 4.40 -4.68
CA SER A 236 -10.67 3.81 -6.00
C SER A 236 -11.67 4.62 -6.82
N LYS A 237 -12.67 5.24 -6.17
CA LYS A 237 -13.62 6.14 -6.84
C LYS A 237 -12.95 7.47 -7.19
N VAL A 238 -12.15 8.02 -6.28
CA VAL A 238 -11.38 9.24 -6.54
C VAL A 238 -10.49 9.08 -7.78
N CYS A 239 -9.74 7.98 -7.89
CA CYS A 239 -8.89 7.71 -9.06
C CYS A 239 -9.67 7.31 -10.32
N GLY A 240 -10.89 6.80 -10.18
CA GLY A 240 -11.73 6.37 -11.30
C GLY A 240 -12.58 7.48 -11.91
N GLU A 241 -12.70 8.63 -11.27
CA GLU A 241 -13.46 9.77 -11.72
C GLU A 241 -12.55 10.91 -12.21
N TYR A 242 -13.15 11.90 -12.88
CA TYR A 242 -12.42 13.11 -13.26
C TYR A 242 -12.11 13.94 -12.00
N ILE A 243 -10.84 14.30 -11.87
CA ILE A 243 -10.36 15.15 -10.79
C ILE A 243 -10.14 16.55 -11.36
N GLN A 244 -10.86 17.55 -10.83
CA GLN A 244 -10.59 18.94 -11.12
C GLN A 244 -10.01 19.60 -9.87
N ASN A 245 -8.71 19.89 -9.89
CA ASN A 245 -8.05 20.67 -8.86
C ASN A 245 -8.32 22.15 -9.11
N VAL A 246 -9.18 22.72 -8.27
CA VAL A 246 -9.57 24.13 -8.38
C VAL A 246 -8.53 25.04 -7.70
N ALA A 247 -7.74 24.51 -6.76
CA ALA A 247 -6.67 25.26 -6.11
C ALA A 247 -5.51 25.58 -7.07
N ASP A 248 -5.31 24.74 -8.08
CA ASP A 248 -4.26 24.89 -9.11
C ASP A 248 -4.67 25.85 -10.24
N ARG A 249 -5.81 26.51 -10.09
CA ARG A 249 -6.34 27.46 -11.07
C ARG A 249 -5.50 28.75 -11.08
N THR A 250 -4.94 29.09 -12.22
CA THR A 250 -4.19 30.35 -12.41
C THR A 250 -5.10 31.54 -12.63
N ASN A 251 -6.21 31.33 -13.36
CA ASN A 251 -7.16 32.36 -13.72
C ASN A 251 -8.59 31.83 -13.67
N ARG A 252 -9.55 32.70 -13.36
CA ARG A 252 -10.99 32.41 -13.42
C ARG A 252 -11.61 32.98 -14.67
N LEU A 253 -12.30 32.17 -15.43
CA LEU A 253 -13.11 32.65 -16.53
C LEU A 253 -14.31 33.43 -15.98
N TRP A 254 -14.45 34.69 -16.38
CA TRP A 254 -15.64 35.50 -16.20
C TRP A 254 -16.28 35.74 -17.56
N GLN A 255 -17.46 35.18 -17.74
CA GLN A 255 -18.22 35.29 -18.97
C GLN A 255 -19.66 35.69 -18.63
N PHE A 256 -20.19 36.69 -19.34
CA PHE A 256 -21.53 37.15 -19.20
C PHE A 256 -21.99 37.82 -20.49
N THR A 257 -23.28 38.10 -20.61
CA THR A 257 -23.89 38.73 -21.77
C THR A 257 -24.60 40.04 -21.34
N ILE A 258 -24.41 41.05 -22.14
CA ILE A 258 -25.13 42.34 -21.99
C ILE A 258 -26.11 42.46 -23.14
N GLY A 259 -27.40 42.51 -22.83
CA GLY A 259 -28.45 42.73 -23.82
C GLY A 259 -28.70 44.23 -24.04
N VAL A 260 -28.62 44.66 -25.28
CA VAL A 260 -28.97 46.02 -25.71
C VAL A 260 -30.18 46.00 -26.62
N THR A 261 -30.99 47.06 -26.63
CA THR A 261 -32.23 47.13 -27.43
C THR A 261 -31.92 47.30 -28.92
N TYR A 262 -32.84 46.90 -29.79
CA TYR A 262 -32.69 46.99 -31.24
C TYR A 262 -32.72 48.44 -31.77
N ASP A 263 -33.16 49.40 -30.97
CA ASP A 263 -33.21 50.80 -31.35
C ASP A 263 -31.86 51.51 -31.31
N ILE A 264 -30.81 50.84 -30.79
CA ILE A 264 -29.47 51.41 -30.71
C ILE A 264 -28.79 51.39 -32.10
N PRO A 265 -28.24 52.53 -32.59
CA PRO A 265 -27.46 52.53 -33.84
C PRO A 265 -26.22 51.66 -33.75
N ARG A 266 -25.81 51.12 -34.88
CA ARG A 266 -24.62 50.25 -34.99
C ARG A 266 -23.35 50.89 -34.41
N GLU A 267 -23.12 52.20 -34.71
CA GLU A 267 -21.96 52.93 -34.24
C GLU A 267 -21.87 52.96 -32.71
N LYS A 268 -23.04 53.08 -32.02
CA LYS A 268 -23.10 53.05 -30.54
C LYS A 268 -22.78 51.66 -30.01
N VAL A 269 -23.19 50.58 -30.67
CA VAL A 269 -22.85 49.21 -30.27
C VAL A 269 -21.32 48.97 -30.40
N GLU A 270 -20.73 49.46 -31.48
CA GLU A 270 -19.27 49.37 -31.69
C GLU A 270 -18.52 50.18 -30.63
N THR A 271 -18.96 51.41 -30.31
CA THR A 271 -18.39 52.24 -29.25
C THR A 271 -18.53 51.56 -27.88
N LEU A 272 -19.71 51.06 -27.54
CA LEU A 272 -19.94 50.35 -26.28
C LEU A 272 -19.03 49.11 -26.12
N CYS A 273 -18.81 48.34 -27.19
CA CYS A 273 -17.88 47.23 -27.16
C CYS A 273 -16.43 47.68 -26.92
N ALA A 274 -16.01 48.80 -27.49
CA ALA A 274 -14.70 49.38 -27.27
C ALA A 274 -14.52 49.89 -25.83
N ASP A 275 -15.47 50.63 -25.32
CA ASP A 275 -15.47 51.22 -23.99
C ASP A 275 -15.55 50.14 -22.89
N LEU A 276 -16.32 49.08 -23.10
CA LEU A 276 -16.33 47.90 -22.22
C LEU A 276 -14.97 47.21 -22.19
N LYS A 277 -14.32 47.07 -23.34
CA LYS A 277 -12.99 46.47 -23.42
C LYS A 277 -11.96 47.35 -22.72
N GLU A 278 -12.01 48.66 -22.87
CA GLU A 278 -11.13 49.61 -22.20
C GLU A 278 -11.35 49.58 -20.68
N LEU A 279 -12.60 49.67 -20.23
CA LEU A 279 -12.98 49.60 -18.81
C LEU A 279 -12.44 48.36 -18.13
N LEU A 280 -12.62 47.18 -18.75
CA LEU A 280 -12.15 45.92 -18.20
C LEU A 280 -10.63 45.79 -18.23
N SER A 281 -9.99 46.31 -19.27
CA SER A 281 -8.50 46.26 -19.40
C SER A 281 -7.80 47.21 -18.42
N ALA A 282 -8.50 48.23 -17.91
CA ALA A 282 -7.95 49.15 -16.92
C ALA A 282 -7.78 48.52 -15.52
N ASP A 283 -8.44 47.42 -15.22
CA ASP A 283 -8.33 46.74 -13.94
C ASP A 283 -7.18 45.71 -13.94
N ALA A 284 -6.21 45.88 -13.02
CA ALA A 284 -5.03 45.03 -12.93
C ALA A 284 -5.33 43.54 -12.59
N GLN A 285 -6.51 43.25 -12.07
CA GLN A 285 -6.96 41.91 -11.77
C GLN A 285 -7.65 41.19 -12.93
N ILE A 286 -7.84 41.89 -14.07
CA ILE A 286 -8.43 41.33 -15.29
C ILE A 286 -7.28 41.16 -16.32
N SER A 287 -7.08 39.96 -16.81
CA SER A 287 -6.11 39.73 -17.86
C SER A 287 -6.61 40.29 -19.19
N SER A 288 -5.80 41.13 -19.81
CA SER A 288 -6.01 41.59 -21.16
C SER A 288 -5.85 40.51 -22.22
N ASP A 289 -5.11 39.44 -21.88
CA ASP A 289 -4.90 38.32 -22.77
C ASP A 289 -6.20 37.52 -22.96
N ALA A 290 -6.54 37.25 -24.20
CA ALA A 290 -7.75 36.53 -24.59
C ALA A 290 -9.09 37.18 -24.13
N MET A 291 -9.12 38.51 -23.93
CA MET A 291 -10.37 39.26 -23.69
C MET A 291 -11.17 39.36 -24.98
N THR A 292 -12.43 38.99 -24.91
CA THR A 292 -13.39 39.10 -26.02
C THR A 292 -14.58 39.95 -25.58
N VAL A 293 -14.87 41.00 -26.32
CA VAL A 293 -16.09 41.80 -26.22
C VAL A 293 -16.64 41.96 -27.63
N THR A 294 -17.79 41.36 -27.92
CA THR A 294 -18.34 41.34 -29.28
C THR A 294 -19.85 41.15 -29.29
N LEU A 295 -20.50 41.73 -30.29
CA LEU A 295 -21.90 41.37 -30.58
C LEU A 295 -21.92 39.90 -31.02
N ASN A 296 -22.63 39.06 -30.26
CA ASN A 296 -22.60 37.61 -30.43
C ASN A 296 -23.89 37.08 -31.05
N GLU A 297 -25.02 37.58 -30.61
CA GLU A 297 -26.31 36.97 -30.96
C GLU A 297 -27.42 38.02 -31.01
N PHE A 298 -28.46 37.72 -31.78
CA PHE A 298 -29.69 38.48 -31.83
C PHE A 298 -30.81 37.66 -31.14
N SER A 299 -31.13 38.03 -29.89
CA SER A 299 -32.14 37.38 -29.09
C SER A 299 -33.53 37.93 -29.39
N ALA A 300 -34.60 37.36 -28.85
CA ALA A 300 -35.98 37.74 -29.11
C ALA A 300 -36.31 39.24 -28.78
N SER A 301 -35.60 39.87 -27.83
CA SER A 301 -35.82 41.23 -27.37
C SER A 301 -34.55 42.07 -27.17
N SER A 302 -33.38 41.53 -27.50
CA SER A 302 -32.09 42.20 -27.33
C SER A 302 -31.08 41.77 -28.36
N MET A 303 -30.12 42.65 -28.63
CA MET A 303 -28.84 42.29 -29.26
C MET A 303 -27.85 41.99 -28.16
N ASP A 304 -27.26 40.83 -28.19
CA ASP A 304 -26.48 40.27 -27.08
C ASP A 304 -24.98 40.44 -27.33
N ILE A 305 -24.34 41.26 -26.48
CA ILE A 305 -22.89 41.48 -26.46
C ILE A 305 -22.26 40.47 -25.49
N LEU A 306 -21.47 39.55 -26.01
CA LEU A 306 -20.69 38.62 -25.21
C LEU A 306 -19.45 39.31 -24.67
N VAL A 307 -19.31 39.27 -23.34
CA VAL A 307 -18.09 39.66 -22.63
C VAL A 307 -17.43 38.42 -22.03
N ARG A 308 -16.20 38.16 -22.41
CA ARG A 308 -15.40 37.06 -21.90
C ARG A 308 -14.01 37.55 -21.53
N CYS A 309 -13.60 37.37 -20.28
CA CYS A 309 -12.28 37.72 -19.79
C CYS A 309 -11.83 36.77 -18.70
N TYR A 310 -10.53 36.81 -18.36
CA TYR A 310 -9.96 36.03 -17.29
C TYR A 310 -9.59 36.92 -16.10
N VAL A 311 -9.96 36.50 -14.91
CA VAL A 311 -9.69 37.20 -13.65
C VAL A 311 -8.61 36.48 -12.90
N THR A 312 -7.60 37.20 -12.44
CA THR A 312 -6.45 36.68 -11.68
C THR A 312 -6.71 36.51 -10.19
N ALA A 313 -7.93 36.85 -9.71
CA ALA A 313 -8.32 36.69 -8.32
C ALA A 313 -8.25 35.19 -7.90
N VAL A 314 -7.39 34.89 -6.95
CA VAL A 314 -7.10 33.51 -6.51
C VAL A 314 -8.26 32.97 -5.67
N ASP A 315 -8.81 33.77 -4.73
CA ASP A 315 -9.89 33.37 -3.85
C ASP A 315 -11.28 33.70 -4.45
N TYR A 316 -12.29 32.95 -4.00
CA TYR A 316 -13.66 33.12 -4.50
C TYR A 316 -14.30 34.45 -4.02
N THR A 317 -13.98 34.88 -2.80
CA THR A 317 -14.52 36.13 -2.23
C THR A 317 -13.97 37.34 -2.98
N GLY A 318 -12.68 37.40 -3.25
CA GLY A 318 -12.06 38.44 -4.06
C GLY A 318 -12.62 38.49 -5.49
N TYR A 319 -12.87 37.31 -6.09
CA TYR A 319 -13.54 37.22 -7.39
C TYR A 319 -14.94 37.83 -7.35
N LEU A 320 -15.76 37.55 -6.34
CA LEU A 320 -17.09 38.12 -6.21
C LEU A 320 -17.06 39.64 -5.97
N GLN A 321 -16.10 40.14 -5.18
CA GLN A 321 -15.90 41.56 -4.95
C GLN A 321 -15.50 42.30 -6.23
N LEU A 322 -14.56 41.75 -7.00
CA LEU A 322 -14.19 42.28 -8.30
C LEU A 322 -15.40 42.34 -9.24
N LYS A 323 -16.12 41.23 -9.34
CA LYS A 323 -17.31 41.12 -10.19
C LYS A 323 -18.37 42.18 -9.85
N SER A 324 -18.60 42.37 -8.55
CA SER A 324 -19.54 43.40 -8.08
C SER A 324 -19.07 44.80 -8.46
N ARG A 325 -17.80 45.15 -8.23
CA ARG A 325 -17.21 46.44 -8.58
C ARG A 325 -17.31 46.72 -10.08
N MET A 326 -16.94 45.72 -10.90
CA MET A 326 -16.99 45.88 -12.37
C MET A 326 -18.43 45.98 -12.89
N ASN A 327 -19.37 45.21 -12.35
CA ASN A 327 -20.78 45.32 -12.73
C ASN A 327 -21.35 46.73 -12.45
N LEU A 328 -20.97 47.34 -11.33
CA LEU A 328 -21.38 48.74 -11.04
C LEU A 328 -20.71 49.71 -12.04
N ALA A 329 -19.45 49.55 -12.37
CA ALA A 329 -18.78 50.39 -13.35
C ALA A 329 -19.37 50.22 -14.76
N ILE A 330 -19.77 49.02 -15.16
CA ILE A 330 -20.47 48.73 -16.41
C ILE A 330 -21.85 49.44 -16.43
N MET A 331 -22.59 49.38 -15.30
CA MET A 331 -23.87 50.11 -15.19
C MET A 331 -23.69 51.61 -15.39
N ASP A 332 -22.63 52.20 -14.84
CA ASP A 332 -22.36 53.62 -14.99
C ASP A 332 -21.91 53.98 -16.43
N LEU A 333 -21.18 53.11 -17.10
CA LEU A 333 -20.85 53.25 -18.52
C LEU A 333 -22.10 53.25 -19.39
N MET A 334 -22.98 52.26 -19.18
CA MET A 334 -24.23 52.13 -19.98
C MET A 334 -25.23 53.27 -19.78
N LYS A 335 -25.09 54.11 -18.74
CA LYS A 335 -25.91 55.30 -18.55
C LYS A 335 -25.40 56.53 -19.32
N ARG A 336 -24.13 56.52 -19.72
CA ARG A 336 -23.52 57.63 -20.46
C ARG A 336 -23.77 57.52 -21.97
N ASP A 337 -23.88 56.32 -22.47
CA ASP A 337 -24.06 55.99 -23.89
C ASP A 337 -25.53 55.77 -24.23
#